data_f89fb161637c88fd4e0d4151e1868268
#
_entry.id   f89fb161637c88fd4e0d4151e1868268
#
_cell.length_a   1.000
_cell.length_b   1.000
_cell.length_c   1.000
_cell.angle_alpha   90.00
_cell.angle_beta   90.00
_cell.angle_gamma   90.00
#
_symmetry.space_group_name_H-M   'P 1'
#
loop_
_entity.id
_entity.type
_entity.pdbx_description
1 polymer ?
#
loop_
_entity_poly.entity_id
_entity_poly.type
_entity_poly.pdbx_seq_one_letter_code
_entity_poly.pdbx_strand_id
1 'polypeptide(L)'
;ELTRLIELNTDLCDEAQGEVTIPPISLKQSDFKEGYTVQTALAAYAYYNFFTHSMSPADVIDICKKKAIEAFDNVVNYANESYKKYCKMSNVEYTKLPWKTRVYTWEELYVELTEKHGGKFTKHIYNFAKELNEKQPTLDLRLFSIKVIEEAWKWVEDKSPAIVAFFGSIFSARIEMTGKTEKEKNLLSAVDYSIKEVQNQCENPIKVRMFYPYISDSSFMALSDDVDSIETLGKNMPSWKTKYFYDVEDVLSVNVPVVNIGSFGKDGHKITERVHMKYTFENVPNMSYLTIRELLK
;
A
#
# COMPACT_ATOMS: atom_id res chain seq x y z
N GLU A 1 -12.29 -12.81 7.04
CA GLU A 1 -12.27 -12.10 8.32
C GLU A 1 -11.31 -10.91 8.26
N LEU A 2 -10.07 -11.07 7.78
CA LEU A 2 -9.11 -9.96 7.68
C LEU A 2 -9.69 -8.77 6.89
N THR A 3 -10.32 -9.03 5.75
CA THR A 3 -10.98 -7.97 4.95
C THR A 3 -12.06 -7.24 5.76
N ARG A 4 -12.84 -7.95 6.56
CA ARG A 4 -13.85 -7.33 7.43
C ARG A 4 -13.25 -6.37 8.47
N LEU A 5 -12.02 -6.61 8.89
CA LEU A 5 -11.31 -5.76 9.86
C LEU A 5 -10.55 -4.59 9.23
N ILE A 6 -10.27 -4.66 7.93
CA ILE A 6 -9.46 -3.65 7.21
C ILE A 6 -10.33 -2.78 6.30
N GLU A 7 -11.19 -3.38 5.47
CA GLU A 7 -11.93 -2.66 4.44
C GLU A 7 -12.93 -1.68 5.05
N LEU A 8 -12.91 -0.45 4.56
CA LEU A 8 -13.76 0.67 5.02
C LEU A 8 -13.66 0.95 6.52
N ASN A 9 -12.60 0.50 7.17
CA ASN A 9 -12.36 0.77 8.58
C ASN A 9 -11.79 2.18 8.75
N THR A 10 -12.61 3.09 9.26
CA THR A 10 -12.23 4.50 9.46
C THR A 10 -11.20 4.70 10.57
N ASP A 11 -11.04 3.74 11.49
CA ASP A 11 -9.99 3.79 12.52
C ASP A 11 -8.58 3.61 11.91
N LEU A 12 -8.51 3.20 10.64
CA LEU A 12 -7.26 3.06 9.88
C LEU A 12 -7.01 4.23 8.93
N CYS A 13 -7.82 5.28 8.97
CA CYS A 13 -7.53 6.52 8.28
C CYS A 13 -6.37 7.25 8.95
N ASP A 14 -5.57 7.92 8.14
CA ASP A 14 -4.51 8.82 8.61
C ASP A 14 -5.02 10.26 8.54
N GLU A 15 -4.77 11.02 9.60
CA GLU A 15 -5.16 12.42 9.69
C GLU A 15 -3.93 13.29 9.92
N ALA A 16 -3.70 14.25 9.04
CA ALA A 16 -2.65 15.25 9.20
C ALA A 16 -3.05 16.58 8.53
N GLN A 17 -2.66 17.69 9.13
CA GLN A 17 -2.88 19.07 8.61
C GLN A 17 -4.34 19.39 8.24
N GLY A 18 -5.31 18.77 8.95
CA GLY A 18 -6.74 18.93 8.66
C GLY A 18 -7.26 18.15 7.44
N GLU A 19 -6.43 17.26 6.89
CA GLU A 19 -6.81 16.32 5.83
C GLU A 19 -6.89 14.90 6.39
N VAL A 20 -7.88 14.15 5.96
CA VAL A 20 -8.10 12.75 6.35
C VAL A 20 -8.03 11.87 5.11
N THR A 21 -7.28 10.78 5.17
CA THR A 21 -7.24 9.80 4.07
C THR A 21 -8.57 9.06 3.97
N ILE A 22 -8.84 8.48 2.79
CA ILE A 22 -9.92 7.49 2.69
C ILE A 22 -9.52 6.19 3.41
N PRO A 23 -10.48 5.44 3.97
CA PRO A 23 -10.19 4.18 4.61
C PRO A 23 -9.64 3.15 3.61
N PRO A 24 -8.91 2.12 4.08
CA PRO A 24 -8.40 1.06 3.22
C PRO A 24 -9.50 0.35 2.44
N ILE A 25 -9.19 -0.04 1.20
CA ILE A 25 -10.10 -0.73 0.29
C ILE A 25 -9.48 -2.03 -0.19
N SER A 26 -10.26 -3.10 -0.16
CA SER A 26 -9.88 -4.39 -0.74
C SER A 26 -9.87 -4.29 -2.28
N LEU A 27 -8.75 -4.64 -2.89
CA LEU A 27 -8.60 -4.67 -4.33
C LEU A 27 -8.77 -6.08 -4.90
N LYS A 28 -8.33 -7.09 -4.15
CA LYS A 28 -8.46 -8.48 -4.57
C LYS A 28 -8.39 -9.44 -3.39
N GLN A 29 -9.17 -10.51 -3.49
CA GLN A 29 -9.07 -11.70 -2.65
C GLN A 29 -9.16 -12.91 -3.57
N SER A 30 -8.26 -13.87 -3.42
CA SER A 30 -8.26 -15.09 -4.23
C SER A 30 -7.50 -16.19 -3.52
N ASP A 31 -7.79 -17.42 -3.89
CA ASP A 31 -6.92 -18.55 -3.60
C ASP A 31 -5.93 -18.79 -4.77
N PHE A 32 -5.07 -19.81 -4.62
CA PHE A 32 -4.08 -20.19 -5.63
C PHE A 32 -4.55 -21.29 -6.59
N LYS A 33 -5.83 -21.66 -6.55
CA LYS A 33 -6.37 -22.67 -7.46
C LYS A 33 -6.57 -22.07 -8.83
N GLU A 34 -6.02 -22.71 -9.85
CA GLU A 34 -6.18 -22.28 -11.24
C GLU A 34 -7.57 -22.63 -11.80
N GLY A 35 -8.27 -23.56 -11.14
CA GLY A 35 -9.60 -23.99 -11.55
C GLY A 35 -10.31 -24.80 -10.49
N TYR A 36 -11.48 -25.34 -10.81
CA TYR A 36 -12.23 -26.18 -9.89
C TYR A 36 -11.48 -27.47 -9.56
N THR A 37 -11.32 -27.71 -8.28
CA THR A 37 -10.91 -29.00 -7.70
C THR A 37 -11.72 -29.25 -6.44
N VAL A 38 -11.86 -30.52 -6.05
CA VAL A 38 -12.55 -30.92 -4.80
C VAL A 38 -11.72 -30.61 -3.55
N GLN A 39 -10.43 -30.29 -3.72
CA GLN A 39 -9.52 -29.99 -2.61
C GLN A 39 -9.74 -28.58 -2.08
N THR A 40 -9.60 -28.41 -0.78
CA THR A 40 -9.49 -27.09 -0.16
C THR A 40 -8.21 -26.41 -0.64
N ALA A 41 -8.27 -25.10 -0.90
CA ALA A 41 -7.10 -24.31 -1.25
C ALA A 41 -6.06 -24.36 -0.12
N LEU A 42 -4.78 -24.60 -0.50
CA LEU A 42 -3.67 -24.64 0.46
C LEU A 42 -3.25 -23.25 0.92
N ALA A 43 -3.44 -22.25 0.07
CA ALA A 43 -3.13 -20.85 0.36
C ALA A 43 -4.10 -19.92 -0.34
N ALA A 44 -4.23 -18.72 0.20
CA ALA A 44 -5.02 -17.64 -0.36
C ALA A 44 -4.29 -16.32 -0.12
N TYR A 45 -4.65 -15.29 -0.86
CA TYR A 45 -4.11 -13.95 -0.69
C TYR A 45 -5.20 -12.88 -0.79
N ALA A 46 -4.93 -11.76 -0.14
CA ALA A 46 -5.70 -10.54 -0.28
C ALA A 46 -4.75 -9.36 -0.32
N TYR A 47 -5.09 -8.32 -1.06
CA TYR A 47 -4.35 -7.07 -1.00
C TYR A 47 -5.29 -5.87 -1.00
N TYR A 48 -4.83 -4.81 -0.33
CA TYR A 48 -5.59 -3.61 -0.01
C TYR A 48 -4.78 -2.39 -0.41
N ASN A 49 -5.46 -1.31 -0.81
CA ASN A 49 -4.86 0.00 -0.80
C ASN A 49 -4.87 0.55 0.62
N PHE A 50 -3.76 1.12 1.02
CA PHE A 50 -3.62 1.82 2.29
C PHE A 50 -3.04 3.21 2.01
N PHE A 51 -3.81 4.25 2.29
CA PHE A 51 -3.38 5.63 2.07
C PHE A 51 -2.83 6.20 3.36
N THR A 52 -1.66 6.82 3.27
CA THR A 52 -1.00 7.43 4.42
C THR A 52 -0.64 8.88 4.13
N HIS A 53 -0.62 9.69 5.16
CA HIS A 53 -0.11 11.05 5.14
C HIS A 53 1.07 11.18 6.12
N SER A 54 0.87 10.79 7.37
CA SER A 54 1.87 10.87 8.45
C SER A 54 2.37 9.50 8.91
N MET A 55 1.58 8.43 8.71
CA MET A 55 1.99 7.08 9.06
C MET A 55 3.18 6.61 8.22
N SER A 56 4.18 6.05 8.89
CA SER A 56 5.33 5.42 8.26
C SER A 56 5.00 4.01 7.73
N PRO A 57 5.81 3.43 6.83
CA PRO A 57 5.71 2.01 6.47
C PRO A 57 5.74 1.07 7.68
N ALA A 58 6.49 1.41 8.73
CA ALA A 58 6.53 0.62 9.96
C ALA A 58 5.16 0.61 10.65
N ASP A 59 4.48 1.77 10.76
CA ASP A 59 3.15 1.86 11.34
C ASP A 59 2.14 1.03 10.55
N VAL A 60 2.18 1.12 9.22
CA VAL A 60 1.26 0.39 8.34
C VAL A 60 1.43 -1.11 8.46
N ILE A 61 2.67 -1.63 8.42
CA ILE A 61 2.90 -3.08 8.51
C ILE A 61 2.53 -3.62 9.91
N ASP A 62 2.74 -2.82 10.95
CA ASP A 62 2.35 -3.14 12.33
C ASP A 62 0.82 -3.20 12.49
N ILE A 63 0.10 -2.24 11.93
CA ILE A 63 -1.37 -2.24 11.89
C ILE A 63 -1.87 -3.48 11.15
N CYS A 64 -1.33 -3.78 9.98
CA CYS A 64 -1.70 -4.95 9.21
C CYS A 64 -1.44 -6.24 9.98
N LYS A 65 -0.30 -6.36 10.67
CA LYS A 65 0.03 -7.50 11.51
C LYS A 65 -0.95 -7.66 12.69
N LYS A 66 -1.29 -6.57 13.38
CA LYS A 66 -2.27 -6.58 14.49
C LYS A 66 -3.65 -7.04 14.00
N LYS A 67 -4.10 -6.52 12.86
CA LYS A 67 -5.38 -6.95 12.26
C LYS A 67 -5.35 -8.40 11.76
N ALA A 68 -4.21 -8.87 11.27
CA ALA A 68 -4.04 -10.28 10.90
C ALA A 68 -4.09 -11.22 12.13
N ILE A 69 -3.51 -10.82 13.26
CA ILE A 69 -3.61 -11.55 14.53
C ILE A 69 -5.07 -11.63 14.98
N GLU A 70 -5.76 -10.49 15.04
CA GLU A 70 -7.18 -10.43 15.41
C GLU A 70 -8.04 -11.30 14.48
N ALA A 71 -7.81 -11.24 13.18
CA ALA A 71 -8.51 -12.06 12.20
C ALA A 71 -8.27 -13.55 12.40
N PHE A 72 -7.02 -13.95 12.67
CA PHE A 72 -6.65 -15.34 12.91
C PHE A 72 -7.33 -15.88 14.15
N ASP A 73 -7.26 -15.15 15.26
CA ASP A 73 -7.90 -15.52 16.52
C ASP A 73 -9.41 -15.69 16.37
N ASN A 74 -10.05 -14.76 15.68
CA ASN A 74 -11.49 -14.81 15.41
C ASN A 74 -11.87 -16.05 14.60
N VAL A 75 -11.10 -16.40 13.58
CA VAL A 75 -11.34 -17.58 12.74
C VAL A 75 -11.13 -18.87 13.52
N VAL A 76 -10.06 -18.98 14.30
CA VAL A 76 -9.78 -20.16 15.13
C VAL A 76 -10.87 -20.37 16.19
N ASN A 77 -11.30 -19.29 16.84
CA ASN A 77 -12.39 -19.34 17.83
C ASN A 77 -13.70 -19.78 17.17
N TYR A 78 -14.06 -19.17 16.04
CA TYR A 78 -15.25 -19.56 15.28
C TYR A 78 -15.22 -21.02 14.84
N ALA A 79 -14.07 -21.49 14.34
CA ALA A 79 -13.90 -22.88 13.91
C ALA A 79 -14.07 -23.86 15.09
N ASN A 80 -13.48 -23.56 16.26
CA ASN A 80 -13.65 -24.39 17.46
C ASN A 80 -15.10 -24.45 17.94
N GLU A 81 -15.78 -23.30 17.99
CA GLU A 81 -17.20 -23.29 18.41
C GLU A 81 -18.11 -24.05 17.41
N SER A 82 -17.85 -23.89 16.12
CA SER A 82 -18.58 -24.61 15.07
C SER A 82 -18.31 -26.12 15.13
N TYR A 83 -17.06 -26.52 15.35
CA TYR A 83 -16.68 -27.92 15.50
C TYR A 83 -17.31 -28.55 16.78
N LYS A 84 -17.30 -27.80 17.86
CA LYS A 84 -17.96 -28.24 19.12
C LYS A 84 -19.46 -28.49 18.92
N LYS A 85 -20.15 -27.62 18.18
CA LYS A 85 -21.57 -27.81 17.82
C LYS A 85 -21.76 -29.06 16.96
N TYR A 86 -20.91 -29.25 15.95
CA TYR A 86 -20.93 -30.43 15.09
C TYR A 86 -20.73 -31.72 15.90
N CYS A 87 -19.74 -31.78 16.79
CA CYS A 87 -19.48 -32.93 17.65
C CYS A 87 -20.70 -33.29 18.51
N LYS A 88 -21.38 -32.29 19.08
CA LYS A 88 -22.62 -32.50 19.82
C LYS A 88 -23.73 -33.10 18.95
N MET A 89 -23.89 -32.63 17.71
CA MET A 89 -24.91 -33.10 16.78
C MET A 89 -24.65 -34.52 16.29
N SER A 90 -23.36 -34.87 16.08
CA SER A 90 -22.92 -36.15 15.56
C SER A 90 -22.57 -37.18 16.65
N ASN A 91 -22.74 -36.82 17.92
CA ASN A 91 -22.39 -37.64 19.07
C ASN A 91 -20.92 -38.11 19.07
N VAL A 92 -20.02 -37.20 18.69
CA VAL A 92 -18.55 -37.38 18.67
C VAL A 92 -17.94 -36.55 19.79
N GLU A 93 -16.89 -37.08 20.43
CA GLU A 93 -16.17 -36.34 21.45
C GLU A 93 -15.44 -35.12 20.85
N TYR A 94 -15.60 -33.95 21.49
CA TYR A 94 -14.95 -32.73 21.07
C TYR A 94 -13.50 -32.68 21.55
N THR A 95 -12.58 -32.44 20.61
CA THR A 95 -11.19 -32.11 20.91
C THR A 95 -10.87 -30.75 20.29
N LYS A 96 -10.30 -29.85 21.09
CA LYS A 96 -9.94 -28.51 20.61
C LYS A 96 -8.99 -28.59 19.43
N LEU A 97 -9.25 -27.81 18.38
CA LEU A 97 -8.35 -27.70 17.22
C LEU A 97 -6.97 -27.18 17.65
N PRO A 98 -5.88 -27.75 17.14
CA PRO A 98 -4.52 -27.48 17.62
C PRO A 98 -3.95 -26.14 17.13
N TRP A 99 -4.69 -25.43 16.31
CA TRP A 99 -4.19 -24.21 15.67
C TRP A 99 -3.98 -23.09 16.67
N LYS A 100 -2.82 -22.43 16.53
CA LYS A 100 -2.43 -21.24 17.29
C LYS A 100 -2.24 -20.10 16.32
N THR A 101 -2.50 -18.88 16.78
CA THR A 101 -2.24 -17.66 16.03
C THR A 101 -0.79 -17.59 15.61
N ARG A 102 -0.58 -17.42 14.30
CA ARG A 102 0.73 -17.42 13.68
C ARG A 102 0.74 -16.43 12.54
N VAL A 103 1.34 -15.27 12.81
CA VAL A 103 1.40 -14.14 11.88
C VAL A 103 2.82 -13.62 11.83
N TYR A 104 3.33 -13.48 10.64
CA TYR A 104 4.63 -12.91 10.33
C TYR A 104 4.46 -11.64 9.50
N THR A 105 5.40 -10.72 9.60
CA THR A 105 5.74 -9.86 8.47
C THR A 105 6.69 -10.60 7.53
N TRP A 106 6.88 -10.11 6.30
CA TRP A 106 7.86 -10.73 5.41
C TRP A 106 9.28 -10.67 6.00
N GLU A 107 9.66 -9.56 6.59
CA GLU A 107 10.96 -9.40 7.26
C GLU A 107 11.16 -10.46 8.35
N GLU A 108 10.18 -10.65 9.23
CA GLU A 108 10.26 -11.64 10.31
C GLU A 108 10.43 -13.06 9.78
N LEU A 109 9.65 -13.44 8.78
CA LEU A 109 9.76 -14.75 8.15
C LEU A 109 11.12 -14.92 7.47
N TYR A 110 11.59 -13.90 6.77
CA TYR A 110 12.88 -13.94 6.08
C TYR A 110 14.05 -14.05 7.05
N VAL A 111 14.02 -13.31 8.18
CA VAL A 111 15.02 -13.37 9.24
C VAL A 111 15.03 -14.75 9.89
N GLU A 112 13.88 -15.26 10.33
CA GLU A 112 13.76 -16.59 10.94
C GLU A 112 14.36 -17.68 10.03
N LEU A 113 14.02 -17.68 8.75
CA LEU A 113 14.53 -18.66 7.79
C LEU A 113 16.02 -18.46 7.49
N THR A 114 16.50 -17.22 7.53
CA THR A 114 17.94 -16.92 7.37
C THR A 114 18.74 -17.43 8.56
N GLU A 115 18.26 -17.23 9.77
CA GLU A 115 18.91 -17.74 10.99
C GLU A 115 18.97 -19.27 10.99
N LYS A 116 17.90 -19.92 10.52
CA LYS A 116 17.79 -21.38 10.52
C LYS A 116 18.59 -22.05 9.41
N HIS A 117 18.62 -21.49 8.22
CA HIS A 117 19.17 -22.13 7.02
C HIS A 117 20.39 -21.41 6.42
N GLY A 118 20.73 -20.22 6.94
CA GLY A 118 21.89 -19.44 6.52
C GLY A 118 21.87 -19.03 5.05
N GLY A 119 23.07 -18.88 4.50
CA GLY A 119 23.27 -18.42 3.12
C GLY A 119 22.66 -19.33 2.04
N LYS A 120 22.30 -20.58 2.37
CA LYS A 120 21.60 -21.45 1.42
C LYS A 120 20.21 -20.91 1.10
N PHE A 121 19.48 -20.49 2.12
CA PHE A 121 18.15 -19.91 1.98
C PHE A 121 18.22 -18.58 1.22
N THR A 122 19.01 -17.63 1.69
CA THR A 122 19.07 -16.29 1.09
C THR A 122 19.48 -16.33 -0.37
N LYS A 123 20.50 -17.15 -0.71
CA LYS A 123 20.91 -17.34 -2.11
C LYS A 123 19.83 -17.99 -2.95
N HIS A 124 19.11 -18.97 -2.41
CA HIS A 124 18.02 -19.63 -3.12
C HIS A 124 16.90 -18.66 -3.45
N ILE A 125 16.43 -17.89 -2.46
CA ILE A 125 15.34 -16.92 -2.65
C ILE A 125 15.73 -15.81 -3.63
N TYR A 126 16.95 -15.29 -3.52
CA TYR A 126 17.46 -14.29 -4.46
C TYR A 126 17.48 -14.83 -5.91
N ASN A 127 18.03 -16.02 -6.11
CA ASN A 127 18.08 -16.64 -7.43
C ASN A 127 16.70 -16.94 -7.98
N PHE A 128 15.79 -17.46 -7.15
CA PHE A 128 14.39 -17.69 -7.53
C PHE A 128 13.71 -16.40 -7.98
N ALA A 129 13.83 -15.32 -7.21
CA ALA A 129 13.24 -14.02 -7.55
C ALA A 129 13.81 -13.48 -8.88
N LYS A 130 15.11 -13.60 -9.09
CA LYS A 130 15.76 -13.18 -10.33
C LYS A 130 15.28 -13.99 -11.54
N GLU A 131 15.28 -15.31 -11.44
CA GLU A 131 14.78 -16.19 -12.50
C GLU A 131 13.29 -15.96 -12.80
N LEU A 132 12.48 -15.75 -11.77
CA LEU A 132 11.06 -15.43 -11.93
C LEU A 132 10.88 -14.14 -12.72
N ASN A 133 11.67 -13.10 -12.41
CA ASN A 133 11.62 -11.82 -13.13
C ASN A 133 12.08 -11.97 -14.60
N GLU A 134 13.11 -12.76 -14.87
CA GLU A 134 13.60 -13.06 -16.22
C GLU A 134 12.57 -13.85 -17.05
N LYS A 135 11.94 -14.87 -16.45
CA LYS A 135 10.95 -15.72 -17.12
C LYS A 135 9.59 -15.06 -17.29
N GLN A 136 9.21 -14.18 -16.38
CA GLN A 136 7.92 -13.50 -16.35
C GLN A 136 8.08 -11.98 -16.08
N PRO A 137 8.70 -11.23 -17.00
CA PRO A 137 8.99 -9.81 -16.79
C PRO A 137 7.72 -8.94 -16.61
N THR A 138 6.61 -9.34 -17.20
CA THR A 138 5.31 -8.65 -17.12
C THR A 138 4.44 -9.09 -15.95
N LEU A 139 4.91 -10.05 -15.12
CA LEU A 139 4.16 -10.49 -13.95
C LEU A 139 3.93 -9.31 -13.00
N ASP A 140 2.69 -9.14 -12.57
CA ASP A 140 2.30 -8.11 -11.61
C ASP A 140 3.14 -8.19 -10.32
N LEU A 141 3.53 -7.04 -9.76
CA LEU A 141 4.41 -6.97 -8.58
C LEU A 141 3.85 -7.70 -7.36
N ARG A 142 2.53 -7.65 -7.17
CA ARG A 142 1.85 -8.32 -6.05
C ARG A 142 1.92 -9.83 -6.20
N LEU A 143 1.63 -10.34 -7.40
CA LEU A 143 1.75 -11.76 -7.70
C LEU A 143 3.19 -12.24 -7.66
N PHE A 144 4.14 -11.42 -8.09
CA PHE A 144 5.56 -11.71 -7.95
C PHE A 144 5.96 -11.88 -6.48
N SER A 145 5.59 -10.92 -5.64
CA SER A 145 5.87 -10.97 -4.20
C SER A 145 5.25 -12.19 -3.53
N ILE A 146 4.01 -12.55 -3.89
CA ILE A 146 3.33 -13.75 -3.42
C ILE A 146 4.11 -15.01 -3.80
N LYS A 147 4.57 -15.13 -5.05
CA LYS A 147 5.36 -16.29 -5.50
C LYS A 147 6.69 -16.41 -4.76
N VAL A 148 7.33 -15.28 -4.42
CA VAL A 148 8.56 -15.30 -3.60
C VAL A 148 8.26 -15.79 -2.18
N ILE A 149 7.14 -15.36 -1.58
CA ILE A 149 6.72 -15.83 -0.25
C ILE A 149 6.37 -17.32 -0.30
N GLU A 150 5.67 -17.80 -1.32
CA GLU A 150 5.37 -19.24 -1.49
C GLU A 150 6.65 -20.07 -1.58
N GLU A 151 7.65 -19.59 -2.30
CA GLU A 151 8.95 -20.27 -2.40
C GLU A 151 9.66 -20.32 -1.04
N ALA A 152 9.66 -19.20 -0.31
CA ALA A 152 10.22 -19.15 1.04
C ALA A 152 9.46 -20.07 2.02
N TRP A 153 8.13 -20.17 1.88
CA TRP A 153 7.31 -21.03 2.73
C TRP A 153 7.67 -22.52 2.60
N LYS A 154 8.28 -22.96 1.50
CA LYS A 154 8.76 -24.34 1.35
C LYS A 154 9.85 -24.68 2.36
N TRP A 155 10.59 -23.69 2.85
CA TRP A 155 11.66 -23.82 3.85
C TRP A 155 11.16 -23.82 5.30
N VAL A 156 9.91 -23.42 5.52
CA VAL A 156 9.28 -23.51 6.84
C VAL A 156 8.98 -24.97 7.16
N GLU A 157 9.40 -25.49 8.32
CA GLU A 157 9.15 -26.89 8.70
C GLU A 157 7.70 -27.10 9.16
N ASP A 158 7.23 -26.24 10.04
CA ASP A 158 5.84 -26.29 10.52
C ASP A 158 4.88 -25.72 9.47
N LYS A 159 4.06 -26.58 8.88
CA LYS A 159 3.07 -26.24 7.85
C LYS A 159 1.70 -25.88 8.43
N SER A 160 1.59 -25.69 9.75
CA SER A 160 0.37 -25.17 10.37
C SER A 160 -0.04 -23.84 9.75
N PRO A 161 -1.33 -23.49 9.75
CA PRO A 161 -1.82 -22.22 9.19
C PRO A 161 -1.06 -21.02 9.71
N ALA A 162 -0.74 -20.08 8.82
CA ALA A 162 -0.09 -18.81 9.14
C ALA A 162 -0.51 -17.71 8.17
N ILE A 163 -0.31 -16.47 8.57
CA ILE A 163 -0.48 -15.29 7.72
C ILE A 163 0.89 -14.61 7.58
N VAL A 164 1.21 -14.15 6.37
CA VAL A 164 2.40 -13.32 6.10
C VAL A 164 1.93 -11.98 5.56
N ALA A 165 2.19 -10.92 6.31
CA ALA A 165 1.93 -9.54 5.89
C ALA A 165 3.14 -8.98 5.14
N PHE A 166 2.91 -8.26 4.04
CA PHE A 166 3.98 -7.72 3.20
C PHE A 166 3.51 -6.55 2.34
N PHE A 167 4.44 -5.74 1.86
CA PHE A 167 4.17 -4.74 0.83
C PHE A 167 4.24 -5.39 -0.55
N GLY A 168 3.17 -5.31 -1.30
CA GLY A 168 3.01 -6.08 -2.55
C GLY A 168 3.19 -5.31 -3.83
N SER A 169 3.26 -3.97 -3.79
CA SER A 169 3.21 -3.14 -4.99
C SER A 169 4.03 -1.86 -4.85
N ILE A 170 3.93 -1.01 -5.85
CA ILE A 170 4.62 0.27 -5.94
C ILE A 170 4.44 1.06 -4.64
N PHE A 171 5.56 1.56 -4.14
CA PHE A 171 5.62 2.55 -3.09
C PHE A 171 5.59 3.95 -3.72
N SER A 172 4.78 4.81 -3.15
CA SER A 172 4.79 6.23 -3.45
C SER A 172 5.23 6.97 -2.19
N ALA A 173 6.43 7.52 -2.23
CA ALA A 173 6.97 8.28 -1.12
C ALA A 173 6.11 9.51 -0.83
N ARG A 174 6.06 9.90 0.44
CA ARG A 174 5.37 11.10 0.85
C ARG A 174 6.11 12.34 0.34
N ILE A 175 5.35 13.26 -0.22
CA ILE A 175 5.82 14.61 -0.56
C ILE A 175 4.96 15.59 0.23
N GLU A 176 5.60 16.44 1.01
CA GLU A 176 4.94 17.42 1.86
C GLU A 176 5.45 18.82 1.55
N MET A 177 4.52 19.75 1.35
CA MET A 177 4.83 21.18 1.22
C MET A 177 4.78 21.83 2.60
N THR A 178 5.95 21.99 3.22
CA THR A 178 6.05 22.52 4.59
C THR A 178 5.99 24.04 4.65
N GLY A 179 6.25 24.74 3.55
CA GLY A 179 6.43 26.18 3.50
C GLY A 179 7.68 26.70 4.22
N LYS A 180 8.64 25.83 4.54
CA LYS A 180 9.87 26.19 5.28
C LYS A 180 10.96 26.73 4.36
N THR A 181 11.14 26.14 3.19
CA THR A 181 12.17 26.56 2.23
C THR A 181 11.68 27.74 1.37
N GLU A 182 12.60 28.55 0.86
CA GLU A 182 12.27 29.66 -0.05
C GLU A 182 11.59 29.16 -1.34
N LYS A 183 12.03 28.01 -1.87
CA LYS A 183 11.41 27.40 -3.05
C LYS A 183 9.95 27.02 -2.80
N GLU A 184 9.65 26.42 -1.63
CA GLU A 184 8.27 26.08 -1.25
C GLU A 184 7.42 27.34 -1.06
N LYS A 185 7.93 28.36 -0.36
CA LYS A 185 7.22 29.63 -0.17
C LYS A 185 6.90 30.30 -1.50
N ASN A 186 7.85 30.34 -2.41
CA ASN A 186 7.66 30.90 -3.74
C ASN A 186 6.58 30.15 -4.51
N LEU A 187 6.62 28.81 -4.50
CA LEU A 187 5.60 28.00 -5.16
C LEU A 187 4.21 28.19 -4.54
N LEU A 188 4.09 28.14 -3.21
CA LEU A 188 2.81 28.37 -2.52
C LEU A 188 2.27 29.77 -2.80
N SER A 189 3.12 30.80 -2.80
CA SER A 189 2.73 32.18 -3.12
C SER A 189 2.25 32.31 -4.56
N ALA A 190 2.92 31.66 -5.51
CA ALA A 190 2.53 31.68 -6.92
C ALA A 190 1.19 30.94 -7.14
N VAL A 191 0.96 29.84 -6.45
CA VAL A 191 -0.32 29.12 -6.47
C VAL A 191 -1.44 29.96 -5.86
N ASP A 192 -1.20 30.58 -4.70
CA ASP A 192 -2.18 31.45 -4.05
C ASP A 192 -2.56 32.66 -4.92
N TYR A 193 -1.56 33.28 -5.56
CA TYR A 193 -1.79 34.33 -6.54
C TYR A 193 -2.68 33.86 -7.70
N SER A 194 -2.35 32.72 -8.31
CA SER A 194 -3.12 32.19 -9.43
C SER A 194 -4.56 31.85 -9.06
N ILE A 195 -4.80 31.31 -7.85
CA ILE A 195 -6.13 31.04 -7.34
C ILE A 195 -6.93 32.34 -7.17
N LYS A 196 -6.35 33.38 -6.57
CA LYS A 196 -7.02 34.68 -6.39
C LYS A 196 -7.47 35.29 -7.71
N GLU A 197 -6.64 35.19 -8.74
CA GLU A 197 -6.95 35.72 -10.08
C GLU A 197 -8.09 34.96 -10.76
N VAL A 198 -8.19 33.65 -10.55
CA VAL A 198 -9.14 32.77 -11.25
C VAL A 198 -10.43 32.55 -10.44
N GLN A 199 -10.41 32.71 -9.11
CA GLN A 199 -11.52 32.37 -8.22
C GLN A 199 -12.85 33.03 -8.63
N ASN A 200 -12.83 34.27 -9.07
CA ASN A 200 -14.04 35.01 -9.46
C ASN A 200 -14.73 34.41 -10.70
N GLN A 201 -14.06 33.53 -11.43
CA GLN A 201 -14.60 32.85 -12.61
C GLN A 201 -15.10 31.45 -12.28
N CYS A 202 -14.94 31.02 -11.03
CA CYS A 202 -15.30 29.68 -10.54
C CYS A 202 -16.54 29.75 -9.65
N GLU A 203 -17.48 28.85 -9.87
CA GLU A 203 -18.70 28.73 -9.04
C GLU A 203 -18.42 28.22 -7.64
N ASN A 204 -17.40 27.37 -7.52
CA ASN A 204 -16.99 26.74 -6.26
C ASN A 204 -15.63 27.28 -5.80
N PRO A 205 -15.39 27.31 -4.47
CA PRO A 205 -14.10 27.73 -3.94
C PRO A 205 -12.99 26.76 -4.34
N ILE A 206 -11.87 27.31 -4.81
CA ILE A 206 -10.64 26.56 -5.06
C ILE A 206 -9.86 26.52 -3.75
N LYS A 207 -9.42 25.34 -3.33
CA LYS A 207 -8.65 25.14 -2.10
C LYS A 207 -7.34 24.44 -2.42
N VAL A 208 -6.27 24.91 -1.80
CA VAL A 208 -5.01 24.18 -1.75
C VAL A 208 -5.14 23.09 -0.69
N ARG A 209 -4.76 21.86 -1.04
CA ARG A 209 -4.56 20.77 -0.10
C ARG A 209 -3.07 20.51 0.03
N MET A 210 -2.60 20.29 1.23
CA MET A 210 -1.17 20.05 1.49
C MET A 210 -0.77 18.62 1.21
N PHE A 211 -1.72 17.79 0.87
CA PHE A 211 -1.56 16.37 0.62
C PHE A 211 -2.32 15.93 -0.63
N TYR A 212 -1.66 15.13 -1.47
CA TYR A 212 -2.27 14.49 -2.64
C TYR A 212 -2.29 12.97 -2.45
N PRO A 213 -3.48 12.35 -2.26
CA PRO A 213 -3.60 10.97 -1.82
C PRO A 213 -3.47 9.94 -2.95
N TYR A 214 -2.87 10.28 -4.08
CA TYR A 214 -2.78 9.39 -5.23
C TYR A 214 -1.37 9.39 -5.82
N ILE A 215 -0.97 8.26 -6.41
CA ILE A 215 0.26 8.18 -7.19
C ILE A 215 0.12 9.08 -8.42
N SER A 216 1.09 9.94 -8.64
CA SER A 216 1.21 10.80 -9.81
C SER A 216 2.68 10.91 -10.22
N ASP A 217 2.95 11.52 -11.36
CA ASP A 217 4.32 11.76 -11.82
C ASP A 217 5.13 12.58 -10.82
N SER A 218 4.46 13.43 -10.04
CA SER A 218 5.09 14.21 -8.97
C SER A 218 5.57 13.37 -7.79
N SER A 219 5.10 12.15 -7.62
CA SER A 219 5.44 11.27 -6.49
C SER A 219 6.92 10.86 -6.44
N PHE A 220 7.68 11.12 -7.49
CA PHE A 220 9.11 10.82 -7.58
C PHE A 220 10.00 12.07 -7.65
N MET A 221 9.42 13.26 -7.45
CA MET A 221 10.14 14.53 -7.56
C MET A 221 10.75 14.98 -6.23
N ALA A 222 10.32 14.42 -5.12
CA ALA A 222 10.81 14.72 -3.78
C ALA A 222 10.55 13.53 -2.84
N LEU A 223 11.17 13.57 -1.65
CA LEU A 223 11.00 12.59 -0.60
C LEU A 223 10.93 13.31 0.74
N SER A 224 9.81 13.20 1.43
CA SER A 224 9.63 13.69 2.80
C SER A 224 9.68 12.58 3.86
N ASP A 225 9.66 11.32 3.45
CA ASP A 225 9.88 10.18 4.34
C ASP A 225 11.36 10.08 4.70
N ASP A 226 11.64 9.58 5.91
CA ASP A 226 13.01 9.30 6.32
C ASP A 226 13.55 7.99 5.69
N VAL A 227 14.87 7.85 5.65
CA VAL A 227 15.53 6.70 5.02
C VAL A 227 15.21 5.40 5.74
N ASP A 228 15.08 5.42 7.06
CA ASP A 228 14.77 4.23 7.86
C ASP A 228 13.37 3.69 7.54
N SER A 229 12.42 4.58 7.25
CA SER A 229 11.08 4.23 6.76
C SER A 229 11.14 3.48 5.44
N ILE A 230 11.97 3.95 4.51
CA ILE A 230 12.16 3.29 3.20
C ILE A 230 12.85 1.93 3.37
N GLU A 231 13.82 1.83 4.27
CA GLU A 231 14.44 0.54 4.59
C GLU A 231 13.43 -0.47 5.16
N THR A 232 12.57 -0.05 6.08
CA THR A 232 11.52 -0.89 6.65
C THR A 232 10.56 -1.39 5.58
N LEU A 233 10.16 -0.51 4.65
CA LEU A 233 9.37 -0.90 3.51
C LEU A 233 10.10 -1.95 2.65
N GLY A 234 11.37 -1.70 2.31
CA GLY A 234 12.17 -2.61 1.49
C GLY A 234 12.34 -3.99 2.13
N LYS A 235 12.57 -4.06 3.44
CA LYS A 235 12.68 -5.31 4.20
C LYS A 235 11.37 -6.12 4.19
N ASN A 236 10.24 -5.44 4.08
CA ASN A 236 8.92 -6.06 4.04
C ASN A 236 8.30 -6.16 2.63
N MET A 237 9.09 -5.94 1.57
CA MET A 237 8.68 -6.04 0.17
C MET A 237 9.47 -7.14 -0.57
N PRO A 238 8.91 -8.33 -0.81
CA PRO A 238 9.61 -9.45 -1.46
C PRO A 238 10.17 -9.14 -2.85
N SER A 239 9.60 -8.17 -3.56
CA SER A 239 10.07 -7.72 -4.88
C SER A 239 11.18 -6.68 -4.84
N TRP A 240 11.57 -6.18 -3.65
CA TRP A 240 12.55 -5.12 -3.47
C TRP A 240 13.92 -5.52 -4.03
N LYS A 241 14.52 -4.63 -4.83
CA LYS A 241 15.82 -4.82 -5.50
C LYS A 241 15.93 -6.05 -6.44
N THR A 242 14.80 -6.70 -6.74
CA THR A 242 14.76 -7.83 -7.71
C THR A 242 13.84 -7.55 -8.89
N LYS A 243 12.69 -6.95 -8.65
CA LYS A 243 11.73 -6.52 -9.66
C LYS A 243 11.30 -5.07 -9.47
N TYR A 244 11.28 -4.59 -8.26
CA TYR A 244 10.97 -3.20 -7.91
C TYR A 244 12.21 -2.51 -7.35
N PHE A 245 12.49 -1.33 -7.91
CA PHE A 245 13.64 -0.49 -7.53
C PHE A 245 13.12 0.90 -7.22
N TYR A 246 13.57 1.45 -6.10
CA TYR A 246 13.34 2.85 -5.72
C TYR A 246 14.69 3.43 -5.32
N ASP A 247 15.21 4.32 -6.14
CA ASP A 247 16.50 4.97 -5.90
C ASP A 247 16.29 6.22 -5.05
N VAL A 248 16.55 6.09 -3.77
CA VAL A 248 16.41 7.18 -2.78
C VAL A 248 17.36 8.33 -3.11
N GLU A 249 18.61 8.03 -3.52
CA GLU A 249 19.62 9.04 -3.80
C GLU A 249 19.22 9.88 -5.01
N ASP A 250 18.74 9.26 -6.07
CA ASP A 250 18.26 9.93 -7.26
C ASP A 250 17.08 10.85 -6.94
N VAL A 251 16.10 10.38 -6.19
CA VAL A 251 14.94 11.19 -5.79
C VAL A 251 15.35 12.38 -4.92
N LEU A 252 16.25 12.16 -3.95
CA LEU A 252 16.77 13.22 -3.09
C LEU A 252 17.63 14.23 -3.87
N SER A 253 18.31 13.81 -4.95
CA SER A 253 19.08 14.72 -5.79
C SER A 253 18.20 15.72 -6.56
N VAL A 254 16.97 15.33 -6.92
CA VAL A 254 15.98 16.20 -7.54
C VAL A 254 15.33 17.11 -6.51
N ASN A 255 14.70 16.55 -5.51
CA ASN A 255 14.08 17.14 -4.33
C ASN A 255 13.53 18.56 -4.54
N VAL A 256 12.59 18.69 -5.45
CA VAL A 256 11.93 19.98 -5.77
C VAL A 256 10.52 20.04 -5.20
N PRO A 257 10.07 21.22 -4.75
CA PRO A 257 8.69 21.37 -4.31
C PRO A 257 7.72 21.13 -5.46
N VAL A 258 6.61 20.48 -5.17
CA VAL A 258 5.67 19.99 -6.18
C VAL A 258 4.24 20.38 -5.82
N VAL A 259 3.46 20.76 -6.83
CA VAL A 259 2.02 20.97 -6.72
C VAL A 259 1.29 20.32 -7.90
N ASN A 260 0.13 19.74 -7.62
CA ASN A 260 -0.77 19.24 -8.65
C ASN A 260 -1.89 20.28 -8.89
N ILE A 261 -1.93 20.86 -10.08
CA ILE A 261 -3.01 21.74 -10.53
C ILE A 261 -3.83 20.94 -11.53
N GLY A 262 -4.89 20.29 -11.06
CA GLY A 262 -5.61 19.29 -11.86
C GLY A 262 -7.10 19.59 -12.03
N SER A 263 -7.72 18.80 -12.89
CA SER A 263 -9.15 18.87 -13.22
C SER A 263 -10.03 18.55 -12.01
N PHE A 264 -11.22 19.13 -11.99
CA PHE A 264 -12.30 18.73 -11.09
C PHE A 264 -13.26 17.80 -11.80
N GLY A 265 -13.58 16.68 -11.16
CA GLY A 265 -14.48 15.67 -11.70
C GLY A 265 -15.13 14.83 -10.62
N LYS A 266 -15.90 13.86 -11.04
CA LYS A 266 -16.51 12.85 -10.17
C LYS A 266 -16.33 11.46 -10.77
N ASP A 267 -16.40 10.46 -9.92
CA ASP A 267 -16.40 9.05 -10.29
C ASP A 267 -15.18 8.61 -11.10
N GLY A 268 -14.00 9.16 -10.78
CA GLY A 268 -12.74 8.75 -11.40
C GLY A 268 -12.57 7.23 -11.39
N HIS A 269 -12.15 6.66 -12.54
CA HIS A 269 -12.00 5.22 -12.79
C HIS A 269 -13.31 4.41 -12.76
N LYS A 270 -14.45 5.07 -12.87
CA LYS A 270 -15.77 4.40 -12.98
C LYS A 270 -16.41 4.70 -14.34
N ILE A 271 -17.40 3.89 -14.72
CA ILE A 271 -18.14 4.09 -15.99
C ILE A 271 -18.89 5.43 -16.05
N THR A 272 -19.14 6.06 -14.90
CA THR A 272 -19.80 7.36 -14.76
C THR A 272 -18.80 8.50 -14.60
N GLU A 273 -17.53 8.29 -14.91
CA GLU A 273 -16.48 9.30 -14.79
C GLU A 273 -16.82 10.54 -15.64
N ARG A 274 -16.69 11.70 -15.03
CA ARG A 274 -16.99 12.98 -15.68
C ARG A 274 -16.15 14.10 -15.10
N VAL A 275 -15.88 15.11 -15.94
CA VAL A 275 -15.13 16.32 -15.56
C VAL A 275 -16.01 17.56 -15.70
N HIS A 276 -15.71 18.57 -14.90
CA HIS A 276 -16.33 19.89 -15.02
C HIS A 276 -15.61 20.65 -16.14
N MET A 277 -16.27 20.79 -17.30
CA MET A 277 -15.68 21.28 -18.54
C MET A 277 -15.00 22.65 -18.38
N LYS A 278 -15.76 23.67 -17.93
CA LYS A 278 -15.23 25.04 -17.80
C LYS A 278 -14.02 25.08 -16.86
N TYR A 279 -14.11 24.45 -15.69
CA TYR A 279 -13.01 24.44 -14.75
C TYR A 279 -11.78 23.74 -15.35
N THR A 280 -11.97 22.57 -15.94
CA THR A 280 -10.89 21.74 -16.47
C THR A 280 -10.18 22.38 -17.67
N PHE A 281 -10.91 22.98 -18.60
CA PHE A 281 -10.34 23.43 -19.88
C PHE A 281 -10.11 24.95 -19.98
N GLU A 282 -10.62 25.73 -19.02
CA GLU A 282 -10.40 27.16 -18.96
C GLU A 282 -9.64 27.59 -17.69
N ASN A 283 -10.16 27.23 -16.51
CA ASN A 283 -9.57 27.71 -15.23
C ASN A 283 -8.25 27.00 -14.91
N VAL A 284 -8.13 25.69 -15.04
CA VAL A 284 -6.90 24.95 -14.75
C VAL A 284 -5.72 25.38 -15.63
N PRO A 285 -5.85 25.48 -16.97
CA PRO A 285 -4.76 26.01 -17.81
C PRO A 285 -4.35 27.44 -17.43
N ASN A 286 -5.33 28.31 -17.11
CA ASN A 286 -5.05 29.66 -16.70
C ASN A 286 -4.31 29.72 -15.35
N MET A 287 -4.73 28.93 -14.36
CA MET A 287 -4.01 28.81 -13.08
C MET A 287 -2.57 28.33 -13.30
N SER A 288 -2.38 27.30 -14.11
CA SER A 288 -1.04 26.77 -14.42
C SER A 288 -0.17 27.83 -15.07
N TYR A 289 -0.70 28.55 -16.07
CA TYR A 289 0.02 29.65 -16.72
C TYR A 289 0.39 30.76 -15.75
N LEU A 290 -0.55 31.21 -14.92
CA LEU A 290 -0.33 32.28 -13.93
C LEU A 290 0.70 31.86 -12.87
N THR A 291 0.64 30.63 -12.40
CA THR A 291 1.61 30.07 -11.43
C THR A 291 3.03 30.08 -12.03
N ILE A 292 3.20 29.56 -13.25
CA ILE A 292 4.50 29.54 -13.93
C ILE A 292 5.01 30.97 -14.15
N ARG A 293 4.15 31.86 -14.64
CA ARG A 293 4.52 33.27 -14.87
C ARG A 293 4.96 33.97 -13.58
N GLU A 294 4.32 33.67 -12.46
CA GLU A 294 4.68 34.26 -11.16
C GLU A 294 6.03 33.72 -10.66
N LEU A 295 6.31 32.44 -10.86
CA LEU A 295 7.58 31.82 -10.49
C LEU A 295 8.79 32.30 -11.34
N LEU A 296 8.55 32.82 -12.54
CA LEU A 296 9.59 33.31 -13.45
C LEU A 296 9.90 34.81 -13.30
N LYS A 297 9.23 35.51 -12.39
CA LYS A 297 9.56 36.90 -12.04
C LYS A 297 10.77 36.96 -11.10
#